data_f80eac9e01cb1ee395dc375c8284ccbc
#
_entry.id   f80eac9e01cb1ee395dc375c8284ccbc
#
_cell.length_a   1.000
_cell.length_b   1.000
_cell.length_c   1.000
_cell.angle_alpha   90.00
_cell.angle_beta   90.00
_cell.angle_gamma   90.00
#
_symmetry.space_group_name_H-M   'P 1'
#
loop_
_entity.id
_entity.type
_entity.pdbx_description
1 polymer ?
#
loop_
_entity_poly.entity_id
_entity_poly.type
_entity_poly.pdbx_seq_one_letter_code
_entity_poly.pdbx_strand_id
1 'polypeptide(L)'
;MKSLVKYSITAAAFCLACGAGRAAAQQQGKAPSRYDVAAYVYPAYASDDPRLRPFWPMGIGEWETVMTMQQRNPGHYWDRKPLWGYVNEADPAVMSMEIDQATRHGVNVFIFDWYWYDGRPFMETTLDNGFLKAGNVDKMRFYLMWANHDVLNHWDTRLARVHEQNVIWTGKVDREEFEKICRRNIEKYFKHPQYYLSLIHI
;
A
#
# COMPACT_ATOMS: atom_id res chain seq x y z
N MET A 1 35.87 76.58 25.09
CA MET A 1 34.72 76.68 24.20
C MET A 1 34.82 75.50 23.16
N LYS A 2 34.12 74.44 23.37
CA LYS A 2 34.08 73.29 22.48
C LYS A 2 32.62 73.06 22.06
N SER A 3 32.36 73.22 20.75
CA SER A 3 31.07 73.04 20.11
C SER A 3 30.76 71.54 20.03
N LEU A 4 29.63 71.15 20.56
CA LEU A 4 29.05 69.80 20.45
C LEU A 4 28.19 69.75 19.18
N VAL A 5 28.69 69.07 18.18
CA VAL A 5 27.90 68.75 17.01
C VAL A 5 27.00 67.54 17.33
N LYS A 6 25.70 67.73 17.32
CA LYS A 6 24.69 66.68 17.47
C LYS A 6 24.46 66.03 16.10
N TYR A 7 24.84 64.80 15.96
CA TYR A 7 24.42 63.98 14.81
C TYR A 7 23.04 63.38 15.12
N SER A 8 22.04 63.81 14.37
CA SER A 8 20.75 63.15 14.30
C SER A 8 20.87 61.95 13.34
N ILE A 9 20.80 60.74 13.88
CA ILE A 9 20.69 59.54 13.10
C ILE A 9 19.21 59.31 12.81
N THR A 10 18.82 59.64 11.58
CA THR A 10 17.50 59.27 11.05
C THR A 10 17.54 57.80 10.65
N ALA A 11 16.99 56.93 11.46
CA ALA A 11 16.81 55.51 11.11
C ALA A 11 15.72 55.41 10.04
N ALA A 12 16.12 55.26 8.79
CA ALA A 12 15.21 54.87 7.72
C ALA A 12 14.86 53.40 7.89
N ALA A 13 13.67 53.13 8.38
CA ALA A 13 13.13 51.78 8.41
C ALA A 13 12.80 51.34 7.01
N PHE A 14 13.70 50.53 6.43
CA PHE A 14 13.47 49.83 5.18
C PHE A 14 12.58 48.65 5.49
N CYS A 15 11.25 48.80 5.36
CA CYS A 15 10.32 47.69 5.35
C CYS A 15 10.54 46.90 4.09
N LEU A 16 11.39 45.86 4.15
CA LEU A 16 11.40 44.80 3.19
C LEU A 16 10.10 44.00 3.34
N ALA A 17 9.10 44.37 2.58
CA ALA A 17 7.96 43.51 2.33
C ALA A 17 8.43 42.27 1.55
N CYS A 18 8.96 41.27 2.29
CA CYS A 18 9.08 39.92 1.78
C CYS A 18 7.66 39.43 1.50
N GLY A 19 7.21 39.67 0.28
CA GLY A 19 6.06 38.98 -0.28
C GLY A 19 6.34 37.49 -0.28
N ALA A 20 5.97 36.82 0.82
CA ALA A 20 5.82 35.39 0.84
C ALA A 20 4.69 35.06 -0.17
N GLY A 21 5.07 34.98 -1.43
CA GLY A 21 4.26 34.35 -2.45
C GLY A 21 4.05 32.93 -1.99
N ARG A 22 2.98 32.68 -1.23
CA ARG A 22 2.38 31.36 -1.17
C ARG A 22 2.06 31.03 -2.61
N ALA A 23 2.90 30.22 -3.23
CA ALA A 23 2.51 29.41 -4.37
C ALA A 23 1.36 28.54 -3.82
N ALA A 24 0.15 29.06 -3.91
CA ALA A 24 -1.04 28.23 -3.87
C ALA A 24 -0.84 27.32 -5.07
N ALA A 25 -0.40 26.09 -4.83
CA ALA A 25 -0.51 25.04 -5.81
C ALA A 25 -2.01 25.02 -6.14
N GLN A 26 -2.38 25.67 -7.23
CA GLN A 26 -3.69 25.49 -7.83
C GLN A 26 -3.83 24.00 -8.02
N GLN A 27 -4.65 23.38 -7.19
CA GLN A 27 -5.24 22.09 -7.51
C GLN A 27 -6.05 22.35 -8.79
N GLN A 28 -5.37 22.27 -9.92
CA GLN A 28 -6.02 22.13 -11.18
C GLN A 28 -6.88 20.89 -11.02
N GLY A 29 -8.21 21.08 -10.96
CA GLY A 29 -9.16 19.99 -10.99
C GLY A 29 -8.75 19.09 -12.14
N LYS A 30 -8.19 17.93 -11.81
CA LYS A 30 -7.69 16.98 -12.79
C LYS A 30 -8.91 16.61 -13.63
N ALA A 31 -8.88 16.95 -14.93
CA ALA A 31 -9.91 16.47 -15.83
C ALA A 31 -10.08 14.96 -15.62
N PRO A 32 -11.31 14.44 -15.61
CA PRO A 32 -11.52 13.02 -15.37
C PRO A 32 -10.59 12.23 -16.29
N SER A 33 -9.80 11.35 -15.71
CA SER A 33 -8.85 10.51 -16.46
C SER A 33 -9.63 9.77 -17.54
N ARG A 34 -9.20 9.84 -18.79
CA ARG A 34 -9.78 9.08 -19.90
C ARG A 34 -9.61 7.58 -19.71
N TYR A 35 -8.70 7.20 -18.87
CA TYR A 35 -8.34 5.80 -18.60
C TYR A 35 -8.37 5.52 -17.11
N ASP A 36 -8.78 4.31 -16.75
CA ASP A 36 -8.53 3.77 -15.44
C ASP A 36 -7.13 3.14 -15.43
N VAL A 37 -6.32 3.53 -14.45
CA VAL A 37 -4.99 3.01 -14.25
C VAL A 37 -5.02 2.20 -12.97
N ALA A 38 -4.82 0.88 -13.10
CA ALA A 38 -4.87 -0.04 -11.99
C ALA A 38 -3.47 -0.50 -11.59
N ALA A 39 -3.22 -0.64 -10.29
CA ALA A 39 -2.00 -1.19 -9.74
C ALA A 39 -2.33 -2.39 -8.84
N TYR A 40 -1.51 -3.45 -8.94
CA TYR A 40 -1.58 -4.59 -8.03
C TYR A 40 -1.12 -4.20 -6.63
N VAL A 41 -1.83 -4.73 -5.64
CA VAL A 41 -1.47 -4.67 -4.23
C VAL A 41 -1.29 -6.09 -3.73
N TYR A 42 -0.06 -6.45 -3.41
CA TYR A 42 0.27 -7.72 -2.78
C TYR A 42 0.21 -7.56 -1.25
N PRO A 43 -0.77 -8.16 -0.57
CA PRO A 43 -1.16 -7.76 0.79
C PRO A 43 -0.35 -8.46 1.90
N ALA A 44 0.90 -8.81 1.66
CA ALA A 44 1.74 -9.52 2.61
C ALA A 44 2.56 -8.62 3.55
N TYR A 45 2.50 -7.30 3.37
CA TYR A 45 3.23 -6.31 4.18
C TYR A 45 2.43 -5.84 5.40
N ALA A 46 1.68 -6.77 6.00
CA ALA A 46 0.86 -6.55 7.17
C ALA A 46 1.31 -7.44 8.34
N SER A 47 1.22 -6.91 9.56
CA SER A 47 1.69 -7.60 10.76
C SER A 47 0.64 -8.47 11.45
N ASP A 48 -0.64 -8.30 11.16
CA ASP A 48 -1.70 -8.77 12.04
C ASP A 48 -2.40 -10.06 11.60
N ASP A 49 -1.90 -10.74 10.56
CA ASP A 49 -2.44 -12.03 10.16
C ASP A 49 -1.63 -13.19 10.80
N PRO A 50 -2.20 -13.94 11.75
CA PRO A 50 -1.51 -15.04 12.40
C PRO A 50 -1.07 -16.16 11.43
N ARG A 51 -1.73 -16.27 10.27
CA ARG A 51 -1.40 -17.27 9.25
C ARG A 51 -0.12 -16.93 8.47
N LEU A 52 0.36 -15.69 8.57
CA LEU A 52 1.66 -15.28 8.03
C LEU A 52 2.83 -15.77 8.89
N ARG A 53 2.61 -16.02 10.18
CA ARG A 53 3.66 -16.40 11.12
C ARG A 53 4.48 -17.65 10.74
N PRO A 54 3.93 -18.68 10.12
CA PRO A 54 4.74 -19.81 9.63
C PRO A 54 5.78 -19.40 8.59
N PHE A 55 5.52 -18.37 7.80
CA PHE A 55 6.42 -17.86 6.75
C PHE A 55 7.32 -16.73 7.26
N TRP A 56 6.75 -15.84 8.07
CA TRP A 56 7.39 -14.64 8.59
C TRP A 56 7.20 -14.55 10.11
N PRO A 57 8.02 -15.28 10.89
CA PRO A 57 7.86 -15.41 12.34
C PRO A 57 8.06 -14.12 13.13
N MET A 58 8.78 -13.12 12.60
CA MET A 58 8.89 -11.79 13.23
C MET A 58 7.55 -11.05 13.27
N GLY A 59 6.58 -11.45 12.44
CA GLY A 59 5.23 -10.90 12.45
C GLY A 59 5.07 -9.53 11.81
N ILE A 60 5.96 -9.20 10.89
CA ILE A 60 5.92 -8.00 10.07
C ILE A 60 5.62 -8.32 8.60
N GLY A 61 5.08 -9.52 8.36
CA GLY A 61 4.82 -10.01 7.01
C GLY A 61 6.09 -10.11 6.17
N GLU A 62 5.97 -9.95 4.87
CA GLU A 62 7.09 -10.10 3.93
C GLU A 62 8.19 -9.05 4.08
N TRP A 63 7.99 -8.00 4.88
CA TRP A 63 9.09 -7.12 5.27
C TRP A 63 10.26 -7.88 5.89
N GLU A 64 9.97 -9.02 6.55
CA GLU A 64 11.03 -9.89 7.10
C GLU A 64 11.95 -10.40 5.99
N THR A 65 11.42 -10.81 4.84
CA THR A 65 12.21 -11.21 3.68
C THR A 65 13.09 -10.05 3.18
N VAL A 66 12.53 -8.85 3.08
CA VAL A 66 13.26 -7.66 2.63
C VAL A 66 14.37 -7.29 3.61
N MET A 67 14.09 -7.31 4.91
CA MET A 67 15.06 -6.96 5.96
C MET A 67 16.21 -7.96 6.08
N THR A 68 15.93 -9.25 5.84
CA THR A 68 16.91 -10.33 5.97
C THR A 68 17.62 -10.67 4.67
N MET A 69 17.34 -9.95 3.59
CA MET A 69 17.98 -10.13 2.29
C MET A 69 19.50 -9.96 2.41
N GLN A 70 20.24 -10.85 1.76
CA GLN A 70 21.70 -10.82 1.76
C GLN A 70 22.24 -10.45 0.38
N GLN A 71 23.42 -9.84 0.39
CA GLN A 71 24.15 -9.54 -0.86
C GLN A 71 24.46 -10.85 -1.60
N ARG A 72 24.08 -10.92 -2.88
CA ARG A 72 24.26 -12.11 -3.72
C ARG A 72 25.58 -12.12 -4.48
N ASN A 73 26.12 -10.95 -4.76
CA ASN A 73 27.41 -10.78 -5.46
C ASN A 73 28.02 -9.43 -5.09
N PRO A 74 29.35 -9.23 -5.27
CA PRO A 74 30.06 -8.03 -4.85
C PRO A 74 29.56 -6.70 -5.47
N GLY A 75 28.99 -6.75 -6.67
CA GLY A 75 28.43 -5.57 -7.35
C GLY A 75 26.96 -5.29 -7.01
N HIS A 76 26.32 -6.13 -6.22
CA HIS A 76 24.91 -5.98 -5.89
C HIS A 76 24.73 -5.05 -4.69
N TYR A 77 24.11 -3.90 -4.92
CA TYR A 77 23.67 -3.03 -3.83
C TYR A 77 22.37 -3.60 -3.23
N TRP A 78 22.49 -4.21 -2.06
CA TRP A 78 21.43 -4.96 -1.39
C TRP A 78 20.76 -4.22 -0.22
N ASP A 79 21.42 -3.23 0.36
CA ASP A 79 20.90 -2.46 1.49
C ASP A 79 19.89 -1.41 1.02
N ARG A 80 18.79 -1.88 0.43
CA ARG A 80 17.69 -1.02 0.00
C ARG A 80 16.63 -1.00 1.08
N LYS A 81 16.50 0.16 1.72
CA LYS A 81 15.44 0.40 2.70
C LYS A 81 14.26 1.09 2.03
N PRO A 82 13.02 0.70 2.32
CA PRO A 82 11.86 1.42 1.84
C PRO A 82 11.91 2.88 2.31
N LEU A 83 11.49 3.81 1.45
CA LEU A 83 11.50 5.24 1.76
C LEU A 83 10.67 5.58 3.01
N TRP A 84 9.55 4.89 3.20
CA TRP A 84 8.67 5.06 4.34
C TRP A 84 8.96 4.11 5.51
N GLY A 85 10.05 3.36 5.42
CA GLY A 85 10.34 2.27 6.36
C GLY A 85 9.47 1.05 6.10
N TYR A 86 9.50 0.13 7.06
CA TYR A 86 8.74 -1.12 7.02
C TYR A 86 7.34 -0.91 7.59
N VAL A 87 6.52 -0.19 6.85
CA VAL A 87 5.17 0.21 7.27
C VAL A 87 4.22 -0.99 7.30
N ASN A 88 3.20 -0.92 8.16
CA ASN A 88 2.15 -1.92 8.24
C ASN A 88 0.96 -1.51 7.37
N GLU A 89 0.76 -2.16 6.23
CA GLU A 89 -0.33 -1.85 5.29
C GLU A 89 -1.72 -2.17 5.84
N ALA A 90 -1.83 -2.88 6.98
CA ALA A 90 -3.09 -3.03 7.70
C ALA A 90 -3.46 -1.80 8.55
N ASP A 91 -2.57 -0.79 8.63
CA ASP A 91 -2.87 0.48 9.30
C ASP A 91 -3.59 1.43 8.34
N PRO A 92 -4.81 1.92 8.69
CA PRO A 92 -5.55 2.86 7.85
C PRO A 92 -4.81 4.16 7.54
N ALA A 93 -3.92 4.61 8.42
CA ALA A 93 -3.13 5.82 8.19
C ALA A 93 -2.07 5.58 7.11
N VAL A 94 -1.40 4.42 7.15
CA VAL A 94 -0.44 3.99 6.11
C VAL A 94 -1.16 3.87 4.77
N MET A 95 -2.27 3.16 4.72
CA MET A 95 -3.04 2.99 3.49
C MET A 95 -3.56 4.33 2.95
N SER A 96 -3.92 5.28 3.83
CA SER A 96 -4.29 6.64 3.40
C SER A 96 -3.13 7.36 2.71
N MET A 97 -1.90 7.19 3.20
CA MET A 97 -0.71 7.73 2.54
C MET A 97 -0.49 7.10 1.16
N GLU A 98 -0.67 5.79 1.05
CA GLU A 98 -0.52 5.06 -0.22
C GLU A 98 -1.56 5.49 -1.24
N ILE A 99 -2.83 5.59 -0.85
CA ILE A 99 -3.91 6.11 -1.70
C ILE A 99 -3.59 7.51 -2.20
N ASP A 100 -3.14 8.41 -1.32
CA ASP A 100 -2.79 9.78 -1.73
C ASP A 100 -1.61 9.80 -2.72
N GLN A 101 -0.60 8.98 -2.52
CA GLN A 101 0.51 8.91 -3.47
C GLN A 101 0.08 8.28 -4.80
N ALA A 102 -0.64 7.18 -4.77
CA ALA A 102 -1.13 6.50 -5.97
C ALA A 102 -2.00 7.45 -6.82
N THR A 103 -2.96 8.13 -6.20
CA THR A 103 -3.86 9.06 -6.90
C THR A 103 -3.14 10.28 -7.46
N ARG A 104 -2.14 10.83 -6.75
CA ARG A 104 -1.29 11.92 -7.26
C ARG A 104 -0.51 11.54 -8.51
N HIS A 105 -0.18 10.26 -8.64
CA HIS A 105 0.57 9.72 -9.79
C HIS A 105 -0.33 9.06 -10.86
N GLY A 106 -1.65 9.20 -10.72
CA GLY A 106 -2.60 8.81 -11.76
C GLY A 106 -3.18 7.41 -11.61
N VAL A 107 -2.79 6.64 -10.61
CA VAL A 107 -3.43 5.35 -10.28
C VAL A 107 -4.75 5.64 -9.57
N ASN A 108 -5.83 5.01 -10.01
CA ASN A 108 -7.18 5.22 -9.49
C ASN A 108 -7.93 3.93 -9.15
N VAL A 109 -7.27 2.78 -9.34
CA VAL A 109 -7.81 1.46 -8.99
C VAL A 109 -6.70 0.63 -8.34
N PHE A 110 -6.99 -0.01 -7.22
CA PHE A 110 -6.15 -1.05 -6.64
C PHE A 110 -6.71 -2.43 -6.95
N ILE A 111 -5.83 -3.33 -7.36
CA ILE A 111 -6.12 -4.75 -7.59
C ILE A 111 -5.54 -5.51 -6.42
N PHE A 112 -6.39 -5.91 -5.48
CA PHE A 112 -5.90 -6.68 -4.34
C PHE A 112 -5.76 -8.14 -4.71
N ASP A 113 -4.55 -8.68 -4.59
CA ASP A 113 -4.33 -10.11 -4.59
C ASP A 113 -5.11 -10.70 -3.41
N TRP A 114 -5.99 -11.65 -3.73
CA TRP A 114 -6.87 -12.25 -2.75
C TRP A 114 -6.71 -13.76 -2.76
N TYR A 115 -6.72 -14.36 -1.59
CA TYR A 115 -6.39 -15.76 -1.41
C TYR A 115 -7.42 -16.47 -0.53
N TRP A 116 -7.60 -17.76 -0.82
CA TRP A 116 -8.45 -18.63 -0.04
C TRP A 116 -7.80 -20.00 0.13
N TYR A 117 -7.51 -20.36 1.36
CA TYR A 117 -6.88 -21.62 1.69
C TYR A 117 -7.49 -22.21 2.93
N ASP A 118 -7.69 -23.53 2.95
CA ASP A 118 -8.14 -24.25 4.13
C ASP A 118 -9.50 -23.70 4.67
N GLY A 119 -10.45 -23.49 3.76
CA GLY A 119 -11.82 -23.07 4.07
C GLY A 119 -11.98 -21.62 4.54
N ARG A 120 -10.94 -20.77 4.42
CA ARG A 120 -10.94 -19.39 4.91
C ARG A 120 -10.04 -18.47 4.11
N PRO A 121 -10.28 -17.14 4.18
CA PRO A 121 -9.43 -16.18 3.51
C PRO A 121 -8.01 -16.14 4.10
N PHE A 122 -7.09 -15.64 3.31
CA PHE A 122 -5.70 -15.43 3.69
C PHE A 122 -5.24 -14.05 3.20
N MET A 123 -4.46 -13.33 4.00
CA MET A 123 -3.94 -11.98 3.71
C MET A 123 -5.02 -10.90 3.48
N GLU A 124 -6.18 -10.98 4.14
CA GLU A 124 -7.22 -9.95 3.99
C GLU A 124 -7.00 -8.70 4.85
N THR A 125 -6.06 -8.72 5.81
CA THR A 125 -5.91 -7.63 6.79
C THR A 125 -5.55 -6.30 6.15
N THR A 126 -4.72 -6.29 5.12
CA THR A 126 -4.39 -5.08 4.33
C THR A 126 -5.65 -4.47 3.70
N LEU A 127 -6.51 -5.28 3.10
CA LEU A 127 -7.76 -4.81 2.53
C LEU A 127 -8.76 -4.38 3.61
N ASP A 128 -9.03 -5.26 4.60
CA ASP A 128 -10.11 -5.07 5.58
C ASP A 128 -9.80 -4.01 6.62
N ASN A 129 -8.57 -3.96 7.10
CA ASN A 129 -8.15 -3.07 8.17
C ASN A 129 -7.45 -1.82 7.66
N GLY A 130 -6.64 -1.95 6.62
CA GLY A 130 -5.95 -0.84 5.99
C GLY A 130 -6.86 -0.07 5.03
N PHE A 131 -7.12 -0.66 3.87
CA PHE A 131 -7.77 0.03 2.75
C PHE A 131 -9.22 0.46 3.05
N LEU A 132 -10.07 -0.49 3.46
CA LEU A 132 -11.50 -0.18 3.67
C LEU A 132 -11.76 0.76 4.85
N LYS A 133 -10.77 0.96 5.73
CA LYS A 133 -10.85 1.90 6.86
C LYS A 133 -10.01 3.16 6.63
N ALA A 134 -9.34 3.30 5.50
CA ALA A 134 -8.57 4.48 5.16
C ALA A 134 -9.47 5.73 5.09
N GLY A 135 -9.01 6.84 5.67
CA GLY A 135 -9.79 8.08 5.74
C GLY A 135 -10.11 8.74 4.40
N ASN A 136 -9.44 8.30 3.34
CA ASN A 136 -9.58 8.78 1.97
C ASN A 136 -9.89 7.66 0.96
N VAL A 137 -10.49 6.56 1.42
CA VAL A 137 -10.86 5.40 0.59
C VAL A 137 -11.76 5.78 -0.59
N ASP A 138 -12.54 6.83 -0.47
CA ASP A 138 -13.41 7.38 -1.51
C ASP A 138 -12.65 7.86 -2.76
N LYS A 139 -11.34 8.10 -2.66
CA LYS A 139 -10.49 8.51 -3.80
C LYS A 139 -10.00 7.35 -4.65
N MET A 140 -10.14 6.11 -4.17
CA MET A 140 -9.58 4.92 -4.81
C MET A 140 -10.65 3.84 -4.97
N ARG A 141 -10.75 3.28 -6.17
CA ARG A 141 -11.56 2.09 -6.40
C ARG A 141 -10.72 0.84 -6.22
N PHE A 142 -11.35 -0.30 -6.02
CA PHE A 142 -10.64 -1.56 -5.87
C PHE A 142 -11.44 -2.73 -6.47
N TYR A 143 -10.72 -3.79 -6.80
CA TYR A 143 -11.31 -5.11 -7.04
C TYR A 143 -10.36 -6.22 -6.60
N LEU A 144 -10.91 -7.42 -6.50
CA LEU A 144 -10.15 -8.60 -6.07
C LEU A 144 -9.62 -9.34 -7.29
N MET A 145 -8.38 -9.77 -7.22
CA MET A 145 -7.80 -10.79 -8.08
C MET A 145 -7.58 -12.05 -7.25
N TRP A 146 -8.40 -13.07 -7.46
CA TRP A 146 -8.22 -14.32 -6.75
C TRP A 146 -7.03 -15.08 -7.32
N ALA A 147 -5.93 -15.07 -6.56
CA ALA A 147 -4.73 -15.83 -6.88
C ALA A 147 -4.94 -17.29 -6.45
N ASN A 148 -5.49 -18.07 -7.37
CA ASN A 148 -5.85 -19.47 -7.14
C ASN A 148 -4.70 -20.41 -7.48
N HIS A 149 -3.67 -20.43 -6.66
CA HIS A 149 -2.52 -21.34 -6.76
C HIS A 149 -2.20 -21.93 -5.38
N ASP A 150 -1.42 -23.00 -5.36
CA ASP A 150 -0.98 -23.61 -4.11
C ASP A 150 0.06 -22.73 -3.39
N VAL A 151 0.03 -22.75 -2.07
CA VAL A 151 1.10 -22.20 -1.23
C VAL A 151 2.17 -23.27 -1.04
N LEU A 152 3.37 -22.94 -1.45
CA LEU A 152 4.51 -23.83 -1.37
C LEU A 152 5.46 -23.44 -0.23
N ASN A 153 6.25 -24.38 0.23
CA ASN A 153 7.21 -24.20 1.32
C ASN A 153 8.27 -23.13 1.04
N HIS A 154 8.53 -22.76 -0.22
CA HIS A 154 9.51 -21.72 -0.56
C HIS A 154 9.08 -20.30 -0.18
N TRP A 155 7.83 -20.09 0.22
CA TRP A 155 7.40 -18.82 0.84
C TRP A 155 8.10 -18.57 2.18
N ASP A 156 8.49 -19.65 2.85
CA ASP A 156 9.37 -19.55 4.00
C ASP A 156 10.83 -19.38 3.53
N THR A 157 11.40 -18.21 3.73
CA THR A 157 12.78 -17.91 3.29
C THR A 157 13.82 -18.83 3.92
N ARG A 158 13.53 -19.44 5.07
CA ARG A 158 14.40 -20.44 5.71
C ARG A 158 14.46 -21.73 4.88
N LEU A 159 13.42 -22.02 4.13
CA LEU A 159 13.27 -23.19 3.27
C LEU A 159 13.51 -22.89 1.78
N ALA A 160 13.76 -21.66 1.40
CA ALA A 160 13.92 -21.23 0.00
C ALA A 160 15.07 -21.93 -0.75
N ARG A 161 16.00 -22.56 -0.02
CA ARG A 161 17.11 -23.35 -0.58
C ARG A 161 16.82 -24.85 -0.67
N VAL A 162 15.68 -25.30 -0.18
CA VAL A 162 15.23 -26.68 -0.29
C VAL A 162 14.71 -26.88 -1.70
N HIS A 163 15.35 -27.79 -2.47
CA HIS A 163 14.97 -28.03 -3.87
C HIS A 163 13.59 -28.71 -4.01
N GLU A 164 13.13 -29.38 -2.95
CA GLU A 164 11.83 -30.03 -2.94
C GLU A 164 10.71 -29.02 -2.63
N GLN A 165 9.80 -28.89 -3.57
CA GLN A 165 8.64 -28.01 -3.41
C GLN A 165 7.47 -28.80 -2.84
N ASN A 166 7.18 -28.57 -1.56
CA ASN A 166 6.05 -29.19 -0.89
C ASN A 166 4.89 -28.19 -0.78
N VAL A 167 3.69 -28.66 -1.10
CA VAL A 167 2.46 -27.88 -0.93
C VAL A 167 2.12 -27.81 0.55
N ILE A 168 1.98 -26.58 1.08
CA ILE A 168 1.51 -26.31 2.44
C ILE A 168 0.00 -26.20 2.46
N TRP A 169 -0.57 -25.42 1.56
CA TRP A 169 -2.01 -25.28 1.37
C TRP A 169 -2.33 -25.35 -0.11
N THR A 170 -3.34 -26.13 -0.44
CA THR A 170 -3.84 -26.19 -1.82
C THR A 170 -4.78 -25.02 -2.12
N GLY A 171 -4.62 -24.43 -3.31
CA GLY A 171 -5.56 -23.46 -3.86
C GLY A 171 -6.81 -24.09 -4.46
N LYS A 172 -6.84 -25.42 -4.57
CA LYS A 172 -7.96 -26.14 -5.16
C LYS A 172 -9.20 -26.03 -4.26
N VAL A 173 -10.32 -25.63 -4.84
CA VAL A 173 -11.64 -25.60 -4.19
C VAL A 173 -12.62 -26.46 -5.00
N ASP A 174 -13.58 -27.06 -4.33
CA ASP A 174 -14.70 -27.71 -4.99
C ASP A 174 -15.82 -26.69 -5.32
N ARG A 175 -16.91 -27.17 -5.89
CA ARG A 175 -18.02 -26.32 -6.29
C ARG A 175 -18.72 -25.66 -5.09
N GLU A 176 -18.92 -26.40 -4.02
CA GLU A 176 -19.61 -25.90 -2.82
C GLU A 176 -18.79 -24.77 -2.16
N GLU A 177 -17.50 -25.00 -2.00
CA GLU A 177 -16.58 -24.00 -1.46
C GLU A 177 -16.48 -22.77 -2.39
N PHE A 178 -16.46 -22.97 -3.71
CA PHE A 178 -16.49 -21.87 -4.67
C PHE A 178 -17.75 -21.02 -4.53
N GLU A 179 -18.93 -21.64 -4.43
CA GLU A 179 -20.18 -20.91 -4.22
C GLU A 179 -20.19 -20.13 -2.89
N LYS A 180 -19.62 -20.71 -1.83
CA LYS A 180 -19.45 -20.04 -0.53
C LYS A 180 -18.54 -18.81 -0.67
N ILE A 181 -17.43 -18.94 -1.35
CA ILE A 181 -16.49 -17.83 -1.64
C ILE A 181 -17.19 -16.72 -2.41
N CYS A 182 -17.93 -17.08 -3.48
CA CYS A 182 -18.65 -16.10 -4.29
C CYS A 182 -19.68 -15.32 -3.45
N ARG A 183 -20.54 -16.02 -2.67
CA ARG A 183 -21.54 -15.36 -1.80
C ARG A 183 -20.87 -14.43 -0.81
N ARG A 184 -19.79 -14.88 -0.16
CA ARG A 184 -19.04 -14.07 0.79
C ARG A 184 -18.49 -12.80 0.15
N ASN A 185 -17.84 -12.92 -1.00
CA ASN A 185 -17.20 -11.78 -1.66
C ASN A 185 -18.22 -10.80 -2.24
N ILE A 186 -19.39 -11.28 -2.72
CA ILE A 186 -20.51 -10.43 -3.11
C ILE A 186 -21.00 -9.61 -1.91
N GLU A 187 -21.23 -10.26 -0.77
CA GLU A 187 -21.77 -9.57 0.42
C GLU A 187 -20.74 -8.61 1.03
N LYS A 188 -19.49 -9.00 1.09
CA LYS A 188 -18.46 -8.24 1.80
C LYS A 188 -17.83 -7.15 0.97
N TYR A 189 -17.56 -7.40 -0.30
CA TYR A 189 -16.77 -6.52 -1.14
C TYR A 189 -17.51 -5.95 -2.34
N PHE A 190 -18.23 -6.78 -3.12
CA PHE A 190 -18.79 -6.32 -4.40
C PHE A 190 -19.89 -5.29 -4.23
N LYS A 191 -20.55 -5.26 -3.08
CA LYS A 191 -21.53 -4.24 -2.71
C LYS A 191 -20.91 -2.94 -2.16
N HIS A 192 -19.59 -2.92 -1.96
CA HIS A 192 -18.91 -1.74 -1.44
C HIS A 192 -18.93 -0.61 -2.48
N PRO A 193 -19.22 0.66 -2.10
CA PRO A 193 -19.33 1.79 -3.05
C PRO A 193 -18.07 2.01 -3.90
N GLN A 194 -16.91 1.65 -3.37
CA GLN A 194 -15.62 1.78 -4.08
C GLN A 194 -15.24 0.54 -4.89
N TYR A 195 -16.08 -0.52 -4.87
CA TYR A 195 -15.76 -1.70 -5.69
C TYR A 195 -15.83 -1.36 -7.19
N TYR A 196 -14.79 -1.70 -7.91
CA TYR A 196 -14.69 -1.43 -9.34
C TYR A 196 -15.49 -2.45 -10.14
N LEU A 197 -16.59 -2.02 -10.73
CA LEU A 197 -17.37 -2.82 -11.66
C LEU A 197 -17.07 -2.38 -13.08
N SER A 198 -16.57 -3.31 -13.90
CA SER A 198 -16.43 -3.07 -15.34
C SER A 198 -17.77 -3.31 -16.04
N LEU A 199 -18.29 -2.28 -16.69
CA LEU A 199 -19.54 -2.38 -17.48
C LEU A 199 -19.32 -2.99 -18.87
N ILE A 200 -18.07 -3.32 -19.24
CA ILE A 200 -17.74 -3.85 -20.57
C ILE A 200 -18.10 -5.34 -20.69
N HIS A 201 -18.30 -6.01 -19.57
CA HIS A 201 -18.51 -7.47 -19.50
C HIS A 201 -19.90 -7.85 -18.98
N ILE A 202 -20.86 -6.94 -19.04
CA ILE A 202 -22.26 -7.20 -18.70
C ILE A 202 -23.06 -7.39 -19.99
#